data_c944bca046fb68f78cb76ef6a941ffb6
#
_entry.id   c944bca046fb68f78cb76ef6a941ffb6
#
_cell.length_a   1.000
_cell.length_b   1.000
_cell.length_c   1.000
_cell.angle_alpha   90.00
_cell.angle_beta   90.00
_cell.angle_gamma   90.00
#
_symmetry.space_group_name_H-M   'P 1'
#
loop_
_entity.id
_entity.type
_entity.pdbx_description
1 polymer ?
#
loop_
_entity_poly.entity_id
_entity_poly.type
_entity_poly.pdbx_seq_one_letter_code
_entity_poly.pdbx_strand_id
1 'polypeptide(L)'
;MGGIAQLCIVLYCLAGVWADIVLKQSDPEVRKPGDSMKLSCQGSGQDSDGDTITAYRMSWIRQAPGKGLEWVAYIYSSSTYYVPSVQGRFTISRDDSNSMLYLQMNSLKTEDTAVYYCAAAQ
;
A
#
# COMPACT_ATOMS: atom_id res chain seq x y z
N MET A 1 18.12 6.70 3.99
CA MET A 1 17.74 6.22 5.13
C MET A 1 16.58 5.32 5.20
N GLY A 2 16.83 4.19 5.68
CA GLY A 2 15.87 3.13 5.68
C GLY A 2 14.64 3.38 6.53
N GLY A 3 14.74 4.21 7.55
CA GLY A 3 13.62 4.36 8.48
C GLY A 3 12.35 4.94 7.88
N ILE A 4 12.46 5.69 6.78
CA ILE A 4 11.28 6.34 6.22
C ILE A 4 10.33 5.33 5.61
N ALA A 5 10.87 4.36 4.88
CA ALA A 5 10.01 3.40 4.21
C ALA A 5 9.50 2.31 5.13
N GLN A 6 9.98 2.30 6.37
CA GLN A 6 9.49 1.34 7.36
C GLN A 6 8.27 1.83 8.11
N LEU A 7 7.75 2.96 7.71
CA LEU A 7 6.61 3.51 8.42
C LEU A 7 5.44 2.54 8.40
N CYS A 8 4.87 2.38 9.55
CA CYS A 8 3.59 1.72 9.67
C CYS A 8 2.52 2.76 9.50
N ILE A 9 1.56 2.45 8.65
CA ILE A 9 0.39 3.30 8.55
C ILE A 9 -0.60 2.75 9.55
N VAL A 10 -0.85 3.54 10.57
CA VAL A 10 -1.79 3.16 11.60
C VAL A 10 -3.06 3.96 11.35
N LEU A 11 -4.13 3.24 11.14
CA LEU A 11 -5.42 3.85 10.92
C LEU A 11 -6.19 3.74 12.21
N TYR A 12 -6.34 4.84 12.86
CA TYR A 12 -7.16 4.89 14.06
C TYR A 12 -8.52 5.37 13.73
N CYS A 13 -9.48 4.69 14.23
CA CYS A 13 -10.80 5.25 14.29
C CYS A 13 -10.85 6.07 15.57
N LEU A 14 -10.63 7.36 15.46
CA LEU A 14 -10.59 8.21 16.63
C LEU A 14 -11.90 8.22 17.41
N ALA A 15 -12.98 7.98 16.71
CA ALA A 15 -14.28 7.86 17.35
C ALA A 15 -14.47 6.52 18.01
N GLY A 16 -13.80 5.48 17.51
CA GLY A 16 -13.87 4.16 18.07
C GLY A 16 -12.53 3.77 18.63
N VAL A 17 -12.19 4.32 19.77
CA VAL A 17 -10.84 4.25 20.33
C VAL A 17 -10.36 2.84 20.65
N TRP A 18 -11.24 1.86 20.65
CA TRP A 18 -10.85 0.49 20.90
C TRP A 18 -10.78 -0.36 19.65
N ALA A 19 -10.92 0.25 18.48
CA ALA A 19 -10.92 -0.49 17.23
C ALA A 19 -9.90 0.09 16.30
N ASP A 20 -8.84 -0.65 16.09
CA ASP A 20 -7.72 -0.23 15.24
C ASP A 20 -7.50 -1.23 14.14
N ILE A 21 -7.25 -0.71 12.94
CA ILE A 21 -6.61 -1.49 11.90
C ILE A 21 -5.19 -0.99 11.79
N VAL A 22 -4.24 -1.91 11.86
CA VAL A 22 -2.83 -1.60 11.77
C VAL A 22 -2.30 -2.20 10.47
N LEU A 23 -1.59 -1.39 9.68
CA LEU A 23 -0.99 -1.81 8.43
C LEU A 23 0.52 -1.78 8.59
N LYS A 24 1.16 -2.90 8.31
CA LYS A 24 2.60 -3.02 8.40
C LYS A 24 3.17 -3.31 7.03
N GLN A 25 4.05 -2.44 6.58
CA GLN A 25 4.67 -2.55 5.26
C GLN A 25 5.95 -3.35 5.32
N SER A 26 6.31 -3.92 4.17
CA SER A 26 7.61 -4.56 4.02
C SER A 26 8.74 -3.54 4.15
N ASP A 27 9.94 -4.06 4.40
CA ASP A 27 11.11 -3.21 4.60
C ASP A 27 11.49 -2.50 3.30
N PRO A 28 12.13 -1.33 3.43
CA PRO A 28 12.60 -0.61 2.25
C PRO A 28 13.74 -1.36 1.58
N GLU A 29 13.79 -1.24 0.26
CA GLU A 29 14.85 -1.86 -0.54
C GLU A 29 15.29 -0.89 -1.63
N VAL A 30 16.52 -1.11 -2.08
CA VAL A 30 17.10 -0.34 -3.19
C VAL A 30 17.05 -1.21 -4.43
N ARG A 31 16.54 -0.63 -5.52
CA ARG A 31 16.45 -1.32 -6.81
C ARG A 31 17.02 -0.42 -7.89
N LYS A 32 17.37 -1.04 -9.01
CA LYS A 32 17.90 -0.35 -10.18
C LYS A 32 16.82 -0.25 -11.25
N PRO A 33 16.92 0.74 -12.15
CA PRO A 33 15.99 0.79 -13.28
C PRO A 33 16.00 -0.54 -14.03
N GLY A 34 14.82 -0.96 -14.44
CA GLY A 34 14.64 -2.25 -15.10
C GLY A 34 14.37 -3.41 -14.17
N ASP A 35 14.66 -3.27 -12.89
CA ASP A 35 14.43 -4.32 -11.91
C ASP A 35 12.95 -4.47 -11.59
N SER A 36 12.65 -5.52 -10.85
CA SER A 36 11.33 -5.78 -10.29
C SER A 36 11.39 -5.75 -8.78
N MET A 37 10.27 -5.44 -8.16
CA MET A 37 10.16 -5.43 -6.73
C MET A 37 8.72 -5.70 -6.32
N LYS A 38 8.53 -6.42 -5.22
CA LYS A 38 7.20 -6.64 -4.69
C LYS A 38 7.10 -6.03 -3.30
N LEU A 39 6.18 -5.11 -3.15
CA LEU A 39 5.86 -4.53 -1.84
C LEU A 39 4.74 -5.34 -1.21
N SER A 40 4.76 -5.43 0.10
CA SER A 40 3.69 -6.07 0.83
C SER A 40 3.24 -5.19 1.99
N CYS A 41 1.99 -5.36 2.36
CA CYS A 41 1.40 -4.67 3.48
C CYS A 41 0.50 -5.66 4.18
N GLN A 42 0.77 -5.91 5.45
CA GLN A 42 -0.04 -6.83 6.24
C GLN A 42 -0.96 -6.03 7.14
N GLY A 43 -2.25 -6.34 7.06
CA GLY A 43 -3.23 -5.75 7.95
C GLY A 43 -3.49 -6.64 9.15
N SER A 44 -3.82 -6.01 10.25
CA SER A 44 -4.23 -6.72 11.47
C SER A 44 -5.25 -5.87 12.19
N GLY A 45 -5.99 -6.52 13.08
CA GLY A 45 -7.02 -5.83 13.84
C GLY A 45 -8.32 -5.71 13.09
N GLN A 46 -9.26 -5.06 13.73
CA GLN A 46 -10.62 -4.89 13.23
C GLN A 46 -11.07 -3.47 13.55
N ASP A 47 -11.99 -2.97 12.75
CA ASP A 47 -12.60 -1.67 13.05
C ASP A 47 -13.75 -1.84 14.05
N SER A 48 -14.46 -0.77 14.32
CA SER A 48 -15.53 -0.79 15.31
C SER A 48 -16.69 -1.70 14.92
N ASP A 49 -16.82 -2.03 13.65
CA ASP A 49 -17.85 -2.95 13.16
C ASP A 49 -17.37 -4.39 13.10
N GLY A 50 -16.12 -4.65 13.49
CA GLY A 50 -15.54 -5.97 13.43
C GLY A 50 -14.94 -6.32 12.07
N ASP A 51 -14.85 -5.37 11.17
CA ASP A 51 -14.31 -5.60 9.83
C ASP A 51 -12.79 -5.53 9.82
N THR A 52 -12.19 -6.42 9.04
CA THR A 52 -10.76 -6.39 8.76
C THR A 52 -10.50 -5.60 7.49
N ILE A 53 -9.24 -5.58 7.03
CA ILE A 53 -8.92 -4.87 5.81
C ILE A 53 -9.62 -5.45 4.58
N THR A 54 -10.15 -6.66 4.69
CA THR A 54 -10.84 -7.30 3.55
C THR A 54 -12.10 -6.54 3.15
N ALA A 55 -12.67 -5.76 4.06
CA ALA A 55 -13.85 -4.95 3.80
C ALA A 55 -13.50 -3.56 3.27
N TYR A 56 -12.22 -3.25 3.12
CA TYR A 56 -11.79 -1.90 2.78
C TYR A 56 -11.27 -1.82 1.35
N ARG A 57 -11.38 -0.63 0.78
CA ARG A 57 -10.63 -0.29 -0.41
C ARG A 57 -9.18 -0.07 0.01
N MET A 58 -8.30 -0.87 -0.53
CA MET A 58 -6.88 -0.82 -0.19
C MET A 58 -6.13 -0.12 -1.30
N SER A 59 -5.24 0.78 -0.92
CA SER A 59 -4.53 1.61 -1.87
C SER A 59 -3.04 1.59 -1.61
N TRP A 60 -2.28 1.78 -2.68
CA TRP A 60 -0.87 2.15 -2.60
C TRP A 60 -0.73 3.60 -3.02
N ILE A 61 -0.04 4.36 -2.20
CA ILE A 61 0.20 5.79 -2.40
C ILE A 61 1.69 5.97 -2.33
N ARG A 62 2.23 6.88 -3.14
CA ARG A 62 3.67 7.15 -3.09
C ARG A 62 3.93 8.64 -2.98
N GLN A 63 5.13 8.96 -2.48
CA GLN A 63 5.60 10.33 -2.43
C GLN A 63 7.03 10.36 -2.92
N ALA A 64 7.24 10.95 -4.08
CA ALA A 64 8.58 11.16 -4.63
C ALA A 64 9.25 12.31 -3.88
N PRO A 65 10.59 12.36 -3.88
CA PRO A 65 11.30 13.42 -3.19
C PRO A 65 10.83 14.81 -3.67
N GLY A 66 10.45 15.63 -2.72
CA GLY A 66 10.00 17.01 -3.02
C GLY A 66 8.65 17.12 -3.67
N LYS A 67 7.90 16.03 -3.77
CA LYS A 67 6.59 16.02 -4.42
C LYS A 67 5.49 15.69 -3.42
N GLY A 68 4.26 15.90 -3.83
CA GLY A 68 3.11 15.53 -3.04
C GLY A 68 2.80 14.03 -3.13
N LEU A 69 1.79 13.63 -2.40
CA LEU A 69 1.32 12.26 -2.44
C LEU A 69 0.62 11.98 -3.76
N GLU A 70 0.83 10.79 -4.29
CA GLU A 70 0.20 10.34 -5.53
C GLU A 70 -0.39 8.97 -5.32
N TRP A 71 -1.66 8.79 -5.69
CA TRP A 71 -2.27 7.46 -5.72
C TRP A 71 -1.61 6.66 -6.82
N VAL A 72 -1.15 5.47 -6.47
CA VAL A 72 -0.52 4.57 -7.45
C VAL A 72 -1.53 3.57 -7.97
N ALA A 73 -2.25 2.93 -7.06
CA ALA A 73 -3.22 1.91 -7.41
C ALA A 73 -4.15 1.68 -6.24
N TYR A 74 -5.34 1.18 -6.52
CA TYR A 74 -6.20 0.69 -5.45
C TYR A 74 -6.94 -0.55 -5.90
N ILE A 75 -7.42 -1.30 -4.93
CA ILE A 75 -8.23 -2.49 -5.15
C ILE A 75 -9.39 -2.48 -4.18
N TYR A 76 -10.57 -2.74 -4.68
CA TYR A 76 -11.78 -2.86 -3.87
C TYR A 76 -12.59 -4.01 -4.44
N SER A 77 -12.78 -5.05 -3.63
CA SER A 77 -13.35 -6.29 -4.12
C SER A 77 -12.50 -6.79 -5.29
N SER A 78 -13.05 -6.97 -6.46
CA SER A 78 -12.31 -7.40 -7.64
C SER A 78 -11.92 -6.25 -8.58
N SER A 79 -12.29 -5.03 -8.23
CA SER A 79 -12.00 -3.86 -9.07
C SER A 79 -10.63 -3.29 -8.74
N THR A 80 -9.87 -2.96 -9.78
CA THR A 80 -8.56 -2.35 -9.62
C THR A 80 -8.47 -1.07 -10.42
N TYR A 81 -7.63 -0.16 -9.94
CA TYR A 81 -7.30 1.07 -10.64
C TYR A 81 -5.80 1.29 -10.57
N TYR A 82 -5.24 1.81 -11.65
CA TYR A 82 -3.82 2.17 -11.72
C TYR A 82 -3.69 3.58 -12.26
N VAL A 83 -2.77 4.36 -11.67
CA VAL A 83 -2.42 5.64 -12.27
C VAL A 83 -1.78 5.35 -13.63
N PRO A 84 -2.05 6.18 -14.67
CA PRO A 84 -1.56 5.86 -16.01
C PRO A 84 -0.06 5.62 -16.11
N SER A 85 0.75 6.30 -15.30
CA SER A 85 2.20 6.18 -15.39
C SER A 85 2.72 4.80 -14.99
N VAL A 86 1.92 3.99 -14.30
CA VAL A 86 2.34 2.65 -13.88
C VAL A 86 1.54 1.54 -14.54
N GLN A 87 0.52 1.89 -15.31
CA GLN A 87 -0.34 0.89 -15.91
C GLN A 87 0.45 0.00 -16.85
N GLY A 88 0.25 -1.32 -16.73
CA GLY A 88 1.00 -2.31 -17.51
C GLY A 88 2.32 -2.72 -16.87
N ARG A 89 2.80 -1.99 -15.87
CA ARG A 89 4.04 -2.33 -15.17
C ARG A 89 3.80 -2.79 -13.75
N PHE A 90 2.80 -2.24 -13.09
CA PHE A 90 2.50 -2.56 -11.70
C PHE A 90 1.22 -3.38 -11.63
N THR A 91 1.16 -4.27 -10.64
CA THR A 91 -0.03 -5.07 -10.38
C THR A 91 -0.32 -5.04 -8.89
N ILE A 92 -1.51 -4.58 -8.53
CA ILE A 92 -2.00 -4.64 -7.17
C ILE A 92 -2.80 -5.92 -7.00
N SER A 93 -2.61 -6.57 -5.85
CA SER A 93 -3.36 -7.77 -5.54
C SER A 93 -3.50 -7.88 -4.03
N ARG A 94 -4.41 -8.73 -3.59
CA ARG A 94 -4.50 -8.99 -2.16
C ARG A 94 -4.87 -10.44 -1.89
N ASP A 95 -4.47 -10.88 -0.71
CA ASP A 95 -4.78 -12.20 -0.20
C ASP A 95 -5.62 -12.00 1.05
N ASP A 96 -6.94 -12.11 0.90
CA ASP A 96 -7.86 -11.82 1.99
C ASP A 96 -7.72 -12.81 3.14
N SER A 97 -7.39 -14.06 2.83
CA SER A 97 -7.26 -15.06 3.88
C SER A 97 -6.10 -14.78 4.83
N ASN A 98 -5.11 -14.04 4.38
CA ASN A 98 -3.94 -13.67 5.18
C ASN A 98 -3.88 -12.17 5.47
N SER A 99 -4.89 -11.42 5.08
CA SER A 99 -4.94 -9.96 5.26
C SER A 99 -3.72 -9.27 4.67
N MET A 100 -3.35 -9.66 3.46
CA MET A 100 -2.18 -9.09 2.78
C MET A 100 -2.60 -8.27 1.57
N LEU A 101 -1.86 -7.21 1.36
CA LEU A 101 -1.95 -6.39 0.15
C LEU A 101 -0.57 -6.37 -0.49
N TYR A 102 -0.52 -6.49 -1.81
CA TYR A 102 0.73 -6.54 -2.55
C TYR A 102 0.74 -5.52 -3.68
N LEU A 103 1.93 -5.06 -4.01
CA LEU A 103 2.16 -4.30 -5.23
C LEU A 103 3.39 -4.89 -5.91
N GLN A 104 3.16 -5.55 -7.05
CA GLN A 104 4.24 -6.06 -7.88
C GLN A 104 4.64 -4.97 -8.85
N MET A 105 5.88 -4.55 -8.78
CA MET A 105 6.40 -3.49 -9.63
C MET A 105 7.43 -4.08 -10.57
N ASN A 106 7.15 -4.02 -11.87
CA ASN A 106 8.07 -4.51 -12.89
C ASN A 106 8.59 -3.34 -13.71
N SER A 107 9.72 -3.55 -14.38
CA SER A 107 10.31 -2.54 -15.27
C SER A 107 10.43 -1.19 -14.58
N LEU A 108 11.05 -1.19 -13.42
CA LEU A 108 11.18 0.01 -12.60
C LEU A 108 11.89 1.13 -13.37
N LYS A 109 11.41 2.34 -13.18
CA LYS A 109 11.98 3.55 -13.76
C LYS A 109 12.49 4.46 -12.66
N THR A 110 13.40 5.36 -12.99
CA THR A 110 13.88 6.33 -11.99
C THR A 110 12.74 7.17 -11.41
N GLU A 111 11.72 7.47 -12.21
CA GLU A 111 10.56 8.23 -11.70
C GLU A 111 9.75 7.46 -10.68
N ASP A 112 9.98 6.17 -10.52
CA ASP A 112 9.29 5.38 -9.49
C ASP A 112 9.93 5.53 -8.12
N THR A 113 11.05 6.24 -8.03
CA THR A 113 11.73 6.50 -6.77
C THR A 113 10.81 7.32 -5.87
N ALA A 114 10.45 6.74 -4.73
CA ALA A 114 9.49 7.37 -3.82
C ALA A 114 9.42 6.55 -2.54
N VAL A 115 8.80 7.12 -1.54
CA VAL A 115 8.33 6.36 -0.38
C VAL A 115 6.92 5.88 -0.70
N TYR A 116 6.70 4.59 -0.53
CA TYR A 116 5.40 3.96 -0.84
C TYR A 116 4.69 3.62 0.46
N TYR A 117 3.41 3.91 0.49
CA TYR A 117 2.55 3.68 1.66
C TYR A 117 1.36 2.84 1.25
N CYS A 118 0.94 1.94 2.10
CA CYS A 118 -0.36 1.31 1.95
C CYS A 118 -1.38 2.03 2.84
N ALA A 119 -2.62 2.03 2.41
CA ALA A 119 -3.69 2.71 3.13
C ALA A 119 -5.00 1.98 2.93
N ALA A 120 -5.86 2.06 3.92
CA ALA A 120 -7.20 1.49 3.85
C ALA A 120 -8.23 2.60 3.95
N ALA A 121 -9.30 2.48 3.17
CA ALA A 121 -10.39 3.45 3.19
C ALA A 121 -11.72 2.73 2.96
N GLN A 122 -12.76 3.28 3.51
CA GLN A 122 -14.11 2.78 3.25
C GLN A 122 -14.80 3.58 2.19
#